data_910ac28791bf3e4bf739f71ff1cd8ee9
#
_entry.id   910ac28791bf3e4bf739f71ff1cd8ee9
#
_cell.length_a   1.000
_cell.length_b   1.000
_cell.length_c   1.000
_cell.angle_alpha   90.00
_cell.angle_beta   90.00
_cell.angle_gamma   90.00
#
_symmetry.space_group_name_H-M   'P 1'
#
loop_
_entity.id
_entity.type
_entity.pdbx_description
1 polymer ?
#
loop_
_entity_poly.entity_id
_entity_poly.type
_entity_poly.pdbx_seq_one_letter_code
_entity_poly.pdbx_strand_id
1 'polypeptide(L)'
;MSALSAAVTELSGAVSRQSDPWRAAALAQTSAWQGRLLATDPLVGGEPVFPETSPSPSVSQSSDPGVGLAAATQLVMDAATKALEEAQHQPMRLLHLSVLLAAKGLTNPDALPGEVTSEPYQYQDIAAKTTLGTALTHVWALLQALEKGLGLTPPKDPQHAVLLARHTELKDLRDRLIAVLGTDRPRQDGHYELPSITDAASLQAAQMALELKLLDGLAGAVAAAGEKDWLNEALAQVPRVQALGGKLPAWPGWVNS
;
A
#
# COMPACT_ATOMS: atom_id res chain seq x y z
N MET A 1 20.82 7.87 -12.24
CA MET A 1 19.99 7.53 -11.05
C MET A 1 18.66 8.27 -11.18
N SER A 2 17.52 7.58 -11.10
CA SER A 2 16.20 8.22 -11.18
C SER A 2 15.94 9.11 -9.96
N ALA A 3 15.04 10.11 -10.10
CA ALA A 3 14.64 10.97 -8.98
C ALA A 3 14.09 10.15 -7.80
N LEU A 4 13.33 9.09 -8.09
CA LEU A 4 12.78 8.19 -7.07
C LEU A 4 13.90 7.43 -6.34
N SER A 5 14.91 6.90 -7.05
CA SER A 5 16.04 6.21 -6.42
C SER A 5 16.85 7.14 -5.52
N ALA A 6 17.05 8.42 -5.90
CA ALA A 6 17.69 9.41 -5.06
C ALA A 6 16.88 9.71 -3.79
N ALA A 7 15.56 9.89 -3.92
CA ALA A 7 14.66 10.13 -2.79
C ALA A 7 14.64 8.94 -1.80
N VAL A 8 14.65 7.70 -2.29
CA VAL A 8 14.73 6.50 -1.43
C VAL A 8 16.06 6.43 -0.68
N THR A 9 17.18 6.86 -1.30
CA THR A 9 18.48 6.96 -0.62
C THR A 9 18.42 7.96 0.54
N GLU A 10 17.81 9.11 0.32
CA GLU A 10 17.63 10.13 1.36
C GLU A 10 16.74 9.64 2.50
N LEU A 11 15.64 8.96 2.17
CA LEU A 11 14.76 8.32 3.16
C LEU A 11 15.52 7.26 3.98
N SER A 12 16.33 6.42 3.36
CA SER A 12 17.16 5.43 4.07
C SER A 12 18.10 6.10 5.08
N GLY A 13 18.69 7.24 4.72
CA GLY A 13 19.47 8.07 5.64
C GLY A 13 18.65 8.65 6.80
N ALA A 14 17.40 9.07 6.57
CA ALA A 14 16.51 9.54 7.62
C ALA A 14 16.05 8.41 8.55
N VAL A 15 15.73 7.24 8.00
CA VAL A 15 15.33 6.02 8.72
C VAL A 15 16.45 5.54 9.64
N SER A 16 17.72 5.60 9.20
CA SER A 16 18.86 5.15 10.00
C SER A 16 19.01 5.90 11.34
N ARG A 17 18.43 7.08 11.48
CA ARG A 17 18.43 7.88 12.71
C ARG A 17 17.27 7.58 13.66
N GLN A 18 16.35 6.69 13.28
CA GLN A 18 15.24 6.27 14.13
C GLN A 18 15.65 5.18 15.12
N SER A 19 14.74 4.75 15.98
CA SER A 19 14.97 3.70 16.98
C SER A 19 14.46 2.33 16.50
N ASP A 20 15.07 1.25 17.00
CA ASP A 20 14.58 -0.12 16.80
C ASP A 20 13.32 -0.38 17.65
N PRO A 21 12.44 -1.30 17.22
CA PRO A 21 12.57 -2.19 16.05
C PRO A 21 12.11 -1.56 14.72
N TRP A 22 11.50 -0.38 14.75
CA TRP A 22 10.96 0.28 13.56
C TRP A 22 12.04 0.56 12.51
N ARG A 23 13.21 1.06 12.97
CA ARG A 23 14.35 1.34 12.09
C ARG A 23 14.78 0.13 11.28
N ALA A 24 14.93 -1.03 11.90
CA ALA A 24 15.39 -2.24 11.22
C ALA A 24 14.42 -2.66 10.10
N ALA A 25 13.11 -2.64 10.40
CA ALA A 25 12.08 -2.99 9.41
C ALA A 25 12.02 -1.97 8.26
N ALA A 26 12.07 -0.67 8.55
CA ALA A 26 12.04 0.37 7.52
C ALA A 26 13.31 0.38 6.66
N LEU A 27 14.50 0.11 7.23
CA LEU A 27 15.74 -0.05 6.46
C LEU A 27 15.68 -1.25 5.53
N ALA A 28 15.10 -2.37 5.96
CA ALA A 28 14.91 -3.53 5.09
C ALA A 28 14.04 -3.18 3.88
N GLN A 29 12.93 -2.45 4.09
CA GLN A 29 12.06 -2.02 2.99
C GLN A 29 12.78 -1.04 2.04
N THR A 30 13.39 0.02 2.56
CA THR A 30 14.09 1.01 1.71
C THR A 30 15.26 0.39 0.94
N SER A 31 15.99 -0.58 1.50
CA SER A 31 17.04 -1.32 0.81
C SER A 31 16.49 -2.19 -0.33
N ALA A 32 15.34 -2.85 -0.11
CA ALA A 32 14.67 -3.62 -1.16
C ALA A 32 14.21 -2.72 -2.32
N TRP A 33 13.65 -1.54 -2.02
CA TRP A 33 13.26 -0.57 -3.06
C TRP A 33 14.47 -0.08 -3.85
N GLN A 34 15.59 0.27 -3.18
CA GLN A 34 16.83 0.68 -3.85
C GLN A 34 17.33 -0.40 -4.81
N GLY A 35 17.44 -1.63 -4.35
CA GLY A 35 17.88 -2.76 -5.17
C GLY A 35 16.99 -2.94 -6.40
N ARG A 36 15.67 -2.88 -6.24
CA ARG A 36 14.75 -3.07 -7.35
C ARG A 36 14.72 -1.90 -8.33
N LEU A 37 14.76 -0.66 -7.84
CA LEU A 37 14.78 0.54 -8.69
C LEU A 37 16.08 0.62 -9.52
N LEU A 38 17.22 0.22 -8.96
CA LEU A 38 18.48 0.15 -9.70
C LEU A 38 18.45 -0.93 -10.79
N ALA A 39 17.86 -2.09 -10.51
CA ALA A 39 17.73 -3.18 -11.48
C ALA A 39 16.77 -2.85 -12.64
N THR A 40 15.87 -1.88 -12.47
CA THR A 40 14.92 -1.44 -13.52
C THR A 40 15.37 -0.18 -14.26
N ASP A 41 16.46 0.47 -13.84
CA ASP A 41 17.00 1.64 -14.54
C ASP A 41 17.57 1.20 -15.90
N PRO A 42 17.03 1.67 -17.04
CA PRO A 42 17.50 1.31 -18.37
C PRO A 42 18.95 1.75 -18.65
N LEU A 43 19.50 2.65 -17.82
CA LEU A 43 20.91 3.06 -17.90
C LEU A 43 21.87 2.08 -17.22
N VAL A 44 21.39 1.10 -16.48
CA VAL A 44 22.18 0.08 -15.77
C VAL A 44 22.47 -1.15 -16.64
N GLY A 45 22.05 -1.18 -17.91
CA GLY A 45 22.37 -2.25 -18.87
C GLY A 45 23.81 -2.28 -19.40
N GLY A 46 24.68 -1.38 -18.96
CA GLY A 46 26.14 -1.43 -19.13
C GLY A 46 26.82 -1.82 -17.82
N GLU A 47 28.07 -2.31 -17.87
CA GLU A 47 28.86 -2.71 -16.70
C GLU A 47 28.61 -1.85 -15.46
N PRO A 48 28.63 -2.42 -14.23
CA PRO A 48 28.34 -1.69 -13.01
C PRO A 48 29.31 -0.51 -12.87
N VAL A 49 28.92 0.64 -13.33
CA VAL A 49 29.61 1.89 -13.04
C VAL A 49 29.23 2.22 -11.60
N PHE A 50 30.16 1.99 -10.69
CA PHE A 50 30.03 2.52 -9.33
C PHE A 50 29.85 4.03 -9.46
N PRO A 51 28.77 4.63 -8.96
CA PRO A 51 28.56 6.06 -9.11
C PRO A 51 29.67 6.78 -8.35
N GLU A 52 30.49 7.52 -9.08
CA GLU A 52 31.25 8.60 -8.47
C GLU A 52 30.23 9.53 -7.77
N THR A 53 30.48 9.76 -6.50
CA THR A 53 29.64 10.58 -5.62
C THR A 53 29.49 11.98 -6.19
N SER A 54 28.45 12.18 -7.00
CA SER A 54 27.99 13.54 -7.30
C SER A 54 27.29 14.08 -6.05
N PRO A 55 27.56 15.33 -5.64
CA PRO A 55 26.94 15.90 -4.46
C PRO A 55 25.42 15.97 -4.67
N SER A 56 24.69 15.18 -3.88
CA SER A 56 23.25 15.31 -3.74
C SER A 56 22.90 16.76 -3.32
N PRO A 57 21.80 17.32 -3.82
CA PRO A 57 21.30 18.58 -3.30
C PRO A 57 21.08 18.41 -1.80
N SER A 58 21.84 19.18 -1.01
CA SER A 58 21.76 19.16 0.45
C SER A 58 20.39 19.70 0.87
N VAL A 59 19.46 18.83 1.18
CA VAL A 59 18.32 19.22 2.01
C VAL A 59 18.90 19.60 3.37
N SER A 60 18.58 20.79 3.86
CA SER A 60 19.00 21.27 5.17
C SER A 60 18.67 20.19 6.19
N GLN A 61 19.71 19.56 6.77
CA GLN A 61 19.53 18.50 7.74
C GLN A 61 18.89 19.12 8.98
N SER A 62 17.60 18.89 9.16
CA SER A 62 16.95 19.16 10.44
C SER A 62 17.63 18.31 11.51
N SER A 63 18.01 18.92 12.63
CA SER A 63 18.55 18.19 13.79
C SER A 63 17.50 17.35 14.49
N ASP A 64 16.21 17.54 14.17
CA ASP A 64 15.09 16.75 14.69
C ASP A 64 14.88 15.51 13.78
N PRO A 65 15.08 14.27 14.30
CA PRO A 65 14.93 13.05 13.52
C PRO A 65 13.52 12.87 12.94
N GLY A 66 12.48 13.34 13.65
CA GLY A 66 11.09 13.23 13.20
C GLY A 66 10.78 14.15 12.01
N VAL A 67 11.27 15.37 12.04
CA VAL A 67 11.11 16.33 10.91
C VAL A 67 11.86 15.83 9.68
N GLY A 68 13.08 15.31 9.87
CA GLY A 68 13.87 14.75 8.78
C GLY A 68 13.20 13.53 8.14
N LEU A 69 12.58 12.65 8.92
CA LEU A 69 11.86 11.48 8.41
C LEU A 69 10.62 11.90 7.61
N ALA A 70 9.80 12.80 8.14
CA ALA A 70 8.58 13.24 7.46
C ALA A 70 8.89 13.90 6.10
N ALA A 71 9.92 14.78 6.05
CA ALA A 71 10.34 15.42 4.81
C ALA A 71 10.89 14.42 3.78
N ALA A 72 11.74 13.48 4.21
CA ALA A 72 12.29 12.45 3.33
C ALA A 72 11.21 11.48 2.81
N THR A 73 10.24 11.13 3.65
CA THR A 73 9.10 10.31 3.24
C THR A 73 8.22 11.03 2.22
N GLN A 74 7.96 12.33 2.42
CA GLN A 74 7.20 13.13 1.45
C GLN A 74 7.94 13.22 0.12
N LEU A 75 9.25 13.40 0.12
CA LEU A 75 10.07 13.42 -1.10
C LEU A 75 9.95 12.11 -1.88
N VAL A 76 9.97 10.95 -1.20
CA VAL A 76 9.74 9.65 -1.85
C VAL A 76 8.33 9.57 -2.43
N MET A 77 7.31 10.01 -1.69
CA MET A 77 5.93 9.99 -2.16
C MET A 77 5.74 10.85 -3.41
N ASP A 78 6.31 12.05 -3.43
CA ASP A 78 6.22 12.96 -4.58
C ASP A 78 6.95 12.38 -5.80
N ALA A 79 8.17 11.84 -5.61
CA ALA A 79 8.94 11.22 -6.66
C ALA A 79 8.27 9.94 -7.20
N ALA A 80 7.68 9.12 -6.32
CA ALA A 80 6.96 7.91 -6.72
C ALA A 80 5.66 8.23 -7.47
N THR A 81 4.93 9.27 -7.06
CA THR A 81 3.73 9.75 -7.77
C THR A 81 4.09 10.20 -9.18
N LYS A 82 5.14 10.99 -9.33
CA LYS A 82 5.61 11.42 -10.65
C LYS A 82 6.06 10.24 -11.50
N ALA A 83 6.84 9.31 -10.94
CA ALA A 83 7.28 8.12 -11.65
C ALA A 83 6.11 7.21 -12.07
N LEU A 84 5.06 7.13 -11.24
CA LEU A 84 3.82 6.41 -11.56
C LEU A 84 3.10 7.03 -12.76
N GLU A 85 3.00 8.37 -12.83
CA GLU A 85 2.37 9.09 -13.95
C GLU A 85 3.16 8.95 -15.26
N GLU A 86 4.48 8.87 -15.18
CA GLU A 86 5.38 8.71 -16.34
C GLU A 86 5.50 7.26 -16.83
N ALA A 87 5.13 6.27 -16.01
CA ALA A 87 5.29 4.86 -16.33
C ALA A 87 4.35 4.40 -17.45
N GLN A 88 4.92 3.83 -18.52
CA GLN A 88 4.19 3.36 -19.70
C GLN A 88 3.62 1.95 -19.54
N HIS A 89 4.24 1.12 -18.69
CA HIS A 89 3.92 -0.30 -18.53
C HIS A 89 3.36 -0.58 -17.15
N GLN A 90 2.38 -1.49 -17.08
CA GLN A 90 1.71 -1.88 -15.85
C GLN A 90 2.67 -2.37 -14.76
N PRO A 91 3.69 -3.21 -15.02
CA PRO A 91 4.65 -3.62 -14.01
C PRO A 91 5.41 -2.44 -13.38
N MET A 92 5.80 -1.45 -14.19
CA MET A 92 6.49 -0.26 -13.69
C MET A 92 5.54 0.63 -12.89
N ARG A 93 4.29 0.78 -13.32
CA ARG A 93 3.27 1.48 -12.53
C ARG A 93 3.06 0.82 -11.17
N LEU A 94 2.97 -0.51 -11.14
CA LEU A 94 2.79 -1.23 -9.88
C LEU A 94 4.02 -1.09 -8.98
N LEU A 95 5.24 -1.12 -9.53
CA LEU A 95 6.47 -0.90 -8.76
C LEU A 95 6.48 0.48 -8.09
N HIS A 96 6.23 1.54 -8.85
CA HIS A 96 6.21 2.91 -8.32
C HIS A 96 5.07 3.11 -7.31
N LEU A 97 3.90 2.54 -7.59
CA LEU A 97 2.76 2.55 -6.67
C LEU A 97 3.07 1.81 -5.36
N SER A 98 3.71 0.65 -5.43
CA SER A 98 4.09 -0.11 -4.22
C SER A 98 5.04 0.70 -3.33
N VAL A 99 6.04 1.38 -3.93
CA VAL A 99 6.92 2.28 -3.19
C VAL A 99 6.12 3.44 -2.57
N LEU A 100 5.19 4.04 -3.32
CA LEU A 100 4.33 5.12 -2.83
C LEU A 100 3.48 4.69 -1.63
N LEU A 101 2.79 3.54 -1.73
CA LEU A 101 1.92 3.02 -0.67
C LEU A 101 2.72 2.64 0.58
N ALA A 102 3.87 1.98 0.41
CA ALA A 102 4.71 1.60 1.53
C ALA A 102 5.37 2.84 2.17
N ALA A 103 5.83 3.83 1.39
CA ALA A 103 6.30 5.11 1.92
C ALA A 103 5.20 5.84 2.68
N LYS A 104 3.95 5.84 2.19
CA LYS A 104 2.79 6.33 2.95
C LYS A 104 2.67 5.65 4.30
N GLY A 105 2.93 4.34 4.38
CA GLY A 105 2.96 3.60 5.64
C GLY A 105 4.04 4.08 6.60
N LEU A 106 5.20 4.48 6.10
CA LEU A 106 6.30 5.01 6.92
C LEU A 106 6.03 6.41 7.50
N THR A 107 4.98 7.09 7.08
CA THR A 107 4.56 8.37 7.71
C THR A 107 4.03 8.18 9.13
N ASN A 108 3.66 6.95 9.51
CA ASN A 108 3.22 6.61 10.86
C ASN A 108 4.32 5.85 11.62
N PRO A 109 5.10 6.52 12.49
CA PRO A 109 6.19 5.89 13.22
C PRO A 109 5.72 4.90 14.30
N ASP A 110 4.45 4.94 14.69
CA ASP A 110 3.86 4.02 15.66
C ASP A 110 3.47 2.67 15.03
N ALA A 111 3.37 2.62 13.70
CA ALA A 111 3.06 1.39 12.97
C ALA A 111 4.34 0.73 12.46
N LEU A 112 4.62 -0.49 12.93
CA LEU A 112 5.79 -1.24 12.48
C LEU A 112 5.65 -1.62 11.00
N PRO A 113 6.65 -1.31 10.14
CA PRO A 113 6.66 -1.77 8.76
C PRO A 113 6.65 -3.30 8.68
N GLY A 114 6.05 -3.84 7.62
CA GLY A 114 6.03 -5.27 7.36
C GLY A 114 7.34 -5.79 6.78
N GLU A 115 7.45 -7.10 6.72
CA GLU A 115 8.64 -7.78 6.22
C GLU A 115 8.81 -7.63 4.69
N VAL A 116 10.04 -7.79 4.23
CA VAL A 116 10.36 -7.95 2.82
C VAL A 116 10.24 -9.44 2.51
N THR A 117 9.08 -9.86 2.01
CA THR A 117 8.77 -11.28 1.83
C THR A 117 9.32 -11.88 0.55
N SER A 118 9.43 -11.14 -0.53
CA SER A 118 10.05 -11.58 -1.79
C SER A 118 10.18 -10.39 -2.74
N GLU A 119 11.14 -10.46 -3.66
CA GLU A 119 11.20 -9.48 -4.73
C GLU A 119 10.11 -9.72 -5.77
N PRO A 120 9.43 -8.67 -6.24
CA PRO A 120 8.45 -8.79 -7.30
C PRO A 120 9.18 -9.09 -8.62
N TYR A 121 9.04 -10.33 -9.10
CA TYR A 121 9.63 -10.68 -10.39
C TYR A 121 8.65 -11.41 -11.26
N GLN A 122 8.14 -11.14 -12.19
CA GLN A 122 7.10 -11.58 -13.12
C GLN A 122 5.73 -11.07 -12.71
N TYR A 123 5.38 -9.99 -13.36
CA TYR A 123 4.04 -9.46 -13.36
C TYR A 123 3.43 -9.72 -14.74
N GLN A 124 2.29 -10.40 -14.75
CA GLN A 124 1.48 -10.50 -15.96
C GLN A 124 0.52 -9.32 -16.01
N ASP A 125 0.42 -8.66 -17.15
CA ASP A 125 -0.56 -7.59 -17.33
C ASP A 125 -1.98 -8.12 -17.10
N ILE A 126 -2.67 -7.51 -16.13
CA ILE A 126 -4.05 -7.86 -15.78
C ILE A 126 -4.96 -6.73 -16.24
N ALA A 127 -6.09 -7.07 -16.85
CA ALA A 127 -7.05 -6.07 -17.30
C ALA A 127 -7.61 -5.28 -16.10
N ALA A 128 -7.74 -3.95 -16.24
CA ALA A 128 -8.24 -3.08 -15.17
C ALA A 128 -9.60 -3.54 -14.61
N LYS A 129 -10.50 -4.01 -15.44
CA LYS A 129 -11.80 -4.56 -15.00
C LYS A 129 -11.66 -5.80 -14.13
N THR A 130 -10.66 -6.64 -14.38
CA THR A 130 -10.38 -7.83 -13.55
C THR A 130 -9.91 -7.41 -12.16
N THR A 131 -8.98 -6.45 -12.06
CA THR A 131 -8.47 -5.98 -10.77
C THR A 131 -9.53 -5.21 -9.97
N LEU A 132 -10.36 -4.40 -10.64
CA LEU A 132 -11.52 -3.75 -10.02
C LEU A 132 -12.56 -4.77 -9.55
N GLY A 133 -12.78 -5.84 -10.31
CA GLY A 133 -13.65 -6.95 -9.91
C GLY A 133 -13.13 -7.68 -8.67
N THR A 134 -11.82 -7.88 -8.57
CA THR A 134 -11.17 -8.44 -7.38
C THR A 134 -11.35 -7.51 -6.17
N ALA A 135 -11.12 -6.21 -6.34
CA ALA A 135 -11.36 -5.21 -5.28
C ALA A 135 -12.82 -5.24 -4.81
N LEU A 136 -13.80 -5.31 -5.73
CA LEU A 136 -15.21 -5.43 -5.40
C LEU A 136 -15.53 -6.69 -4.60
N THR A 137 -14.91 -7.82 -4.94
CA THR A 137 -15.06 -9.08 -4.19
C THR A 137 -14.55 -8.92 -2.75
N HIS A 138 -13.42 -8.24 -2.55
CA HIS A 138 -12.89 -7.97 -1.22
C HIS A 138 -13.77 -6.99 -0.43
N VAL A 139 -14.39 -6.00 -1.09
CA VAL A 139 -15.38 -5.12 -0.45
C VAL A 139 -16.60 -5.92 0.04
N TRP A 140 -17.13 -6.85 -0.74
CA TRP A 140 -18.24 -7.70 -0.30
C TRP A 140 -17.86 -8.60 0.88
N ALA A 141 -16.68 -9.19 0.86
CA ALA A 141 -16.17 -9.99 1.97
C ALA A 141 -16.02 -9.15 3.25
N LEU A 142 -15.49 -7.92 3.14
CA LEU A 142 -15.40 -6.97 4.25
C LEU A 142 -16.77 -6.57 4.80
N LEU A 143 -17.74 -6.27 3.95
CA LEU A 143 -19.11 -5.96 4.37
C LEU A 143 -19.70 -7.11 5.16
N GLN A 144 -19.55 -8.35 4.70
CA GLN A 144 -20.02 -9.53 5.42
C GLN A 144 -19.31 -9.72 6.78
N ALA A 145 -18.00 -9.45 6.84
CA ALA A 145 -17.24 -9.52 8.10
C ALA A 145 -17.73 -8.44 9.10
N LEU A 146 -17.94 -7.22 8.63
CA LEU A 146 -18.46 -6.11 9.47
C LEU A 146 -19.87 -6.36 9.95
N GLU A 147 -20.76 -6.93 9.12
CA GLU A 147 -22.12 -7.32 9.54
C GLU A 147 -22.09 -8.32 10.68
N LYS A 148 -21.21 -9.34 10.61
CA LYS A 148 -20.98 -10.26 11.75
C LYS A 148 -20.46 -9.51 12.97
N GLY A 149 -19.50 -8.61 12.79
CA GLY A 149 -18.93 -7.78 13.87
C GLY A 149 -19.99 -6.90 14.55
N LEU A 150 -20.83 -6.24 13.77
CA LEU A 150 -21.94 -5.42 14.30
C LEU A 150 -22.93 -6.26 15.09
N GLY A 151 -23.18 -7.50 14.67
CA GLY A 151 -24.03 -8.44 15.42
C GLY A 151 -23.41 -8.89 16.75
N LEU A 152 -22.08 -8.90 16.87
CA LEU A 152 -21.35 -9.26 18.09
C LEU A 152 -21.10 -8.06 19.03
N THR A 153 -21.13 -6.84 18.51
CA THR A 153 -20.76 -5.62 19.24
C THR A 153 -22.02 -4.89 19.71
N PRO A 154 -22.21 -4.71 21.02
CA PRO A 154 -23.38 -4.00 21.54
C PRO A 154 -23.50 -2.57 21.00
N PRO A 155 -24.71 -2.04 20.73
CA PRO A 155 -24.90 -0.69 20.17
C PRO A 155 -24.32 0.46 21.01
N LYS A 156 -24.12 0.24 22.32
CA LYS A 156 -23.52 1.23 23.24
C LYS A 156 -21.99 1.14 23.30
N ASP A 157 -21.38 0.15 22.68
CA ASP A 157 -19.94 0.02 22.59
C ASP A 157 -19.39 1.05 21.60
N PRO A 158 -18.36 1.84 21.96
CA PRO A 158 -17.73 2.78 21.04
C PRO A 158 -17.27 2.13 19.72
N GLN A 159 -16.85 0.86 19.76
CA GLN A 159 -16.45 0.11 18.57
C GLN A 159 -17.61 -0.09 17.59
N HIS A 160 -18.85 -0.16 18.06
CA HIS A 160 -20.02 -0.29 17.18
C HIS A 160 -20.13 0.87 16.19
N ALA A 161 -19.91 2.10 16.66
CA ALA A 161 -19.96 3.29 15.80
C ALA A 161 -18.82 3.27 14.75
N VAL A 162 -17.63 2.79 15.12
CA VAL A 162 -16.49 2.66 14.21
C VAL A 162 -16.79 1.63 13.10
N LEU A 163 -17.32 0.46 13.48
CA LEU A 163 -17.72 -0.59 12.52
C LEU A 163 -18.83 -0.10 11.57
N LEU A 164 -19.81 0.63 12.09
CA LEU A 164 -20.92 1.17 11.29
C LEU A 164 -20.44 2.24 10.29
N ALA A 165 -19.52 3.11 10.72
CA ALA A 165 -18.91 4.10 9.84
C ALA A 165 -18.14 3.42 8.70
N ARG A 166 -17.31 2.42 9.04
CA ARG A 166 -16.57 1.67 8.02
C ARG A 166 -17.49 0.90 7.07
N HIS A 167 -18.53 0.29 7.58
CA HIS A 167 -19.55 -0.39 6.77
C HIS A 167 -20.18 0.56 5.76
N THR A 168 -20.48 1.80 6.16
CA THR A 168 -21.04 2.83 5.27
C THR A 168 -20.05 3.22 4.18
N GLU A 169 -18.79 3.50 4.52
CA GLU A 169 -17.73 3.80 3.54
C GLU A 169 -17.56 2.69 2.50
N LEU A 170 -17.60 1.43 2.94
CA LEU A 170 -17.48 0.27 2.04
C LEU A 170 -18.70 0.11 1.12
N LYS A 171 -19.89 0.48 1.57
CA LYS A 171 -21.08 0.53 0.69
C LYS A 171 -20.90 1.56 -0.42
N ASP A 172 -20.41 2.74 -0.08
CA ASP A 172 -20.13 3.80 -1.07
C ASP A 172 -19.05 3.36 -2.06
N LEU A 173 -17.98 2.72 -1.58
CA LEU A 173 -16.92 2.16 -2.43
C LEU A 173 -17.46 1.05 -3.34
N ARG A 174 -18.27 0.12 -2.80
CA ARG A 174 -18.97 -0.91 -3.57
C ARG A 174 -19.77 -0.31 -4.72
N ASP A 175 -20.57 0.70 -4.43
CA ASP A 175 -21.48 1.30 -5.41
C ASP A 175 -20.70 2.00 -6.53
N ARG A 176 -19.58 2.65 -6.21
CA ARG A 176 -18.65 3.22 -7.21
C ARG A 176 -18.00 2.13 -8.07
N LEU A 177 -17.53 1.03 -7.47
CA LEU A 177 -16.95 -0.10 -8.21
C LEU A 177 -17.98 -0.75 -9.13
N ILE A 178 -19.22 -0.95 -8.67
CA ILE A 178 -20.31 -1.48 -9.48
C ILE A 178 -20.63 -0.56 -10.66
N ALA A 179 -20.67 0.76 -10.44
CA ALA A 179 -20.95 1.73 -11.50
C ALA A 179 -19.88 1.69 -12.60
N VAL A 180 -18.60 1.56 -12.26
CA VAL A 180 -17.49 1.49 -13.21
C VAL A 180 -17.47 0.15 -13.96
N LEU A 181 -17.71 -0.95 -13.25
CA LEU A 181 -17.70 -2.30 -13.84
C LEU A 181 -18.94 -2.57 -14.71
N GLY A 182 -20.07 -1.99 -14.39
CA GLY A 182 -21.32 -2.19 -15.13
C GLY A 182 -21.71 -3.68 -15.25
N THR A 183 -21.82 -4.17 -16.49
CA THR A 183 -22.13 -5.59 -16.78
C THR A 183 -20.96 -6.54 -16.56
N ASP A 184 -19.73 -6.02 -16.51
CA ASP A 184 -18.51 -6.83 -16.33
C ASP A 184 -18.20 -7.11 -14.84
N ARG A 185 -19.09 -6.66 -13.94
CA ARG A 185 -18.93 -6.93 -12.51
C ARG A 185 -19.00 -8.44 -12.22
N PRO A 186 -18.16 -8.95 -11.30
CA PRO A 186 -18.28 -10.32 -10.84
C PRO A 186 -19.67 -10.55 -10.20
N ARG A 187 -20.11 -11.79 -10.23
CA ARG A 187 -21.32 -12.17 -9.49
C ARG A 187 -21.02 -12.09 -7.99
N GLN A 188 -21.93 -11.46 -7.25
CA GLN A 188 -21.83 -11.47 -5.79
C GLN A 188 -22.14 -12.88 -5.27
N ASP A 189 -21.22 -13.45 -4.50
CA ASP A 189 -21.45 -14.71 -3.82
C ASP A 189 -22.39 -14.53 -2.62
N GLY A 190 -23.23 -15.52 -2.37
CA GLY A 190 -24.10 -15.51 -1.19
C GLY A 190 -23.34 -15.68 0.13
N HIS A 191 -22.11 -16.17 0.07
CA HIS A 191 -21.24 -16.38 1.22
C HIS A 191 -19.77 -16.31 0.80
N TYR A 192 -18.98 -15.56 1.56
CA TYR A 192 -17.52 -15.49 1.40
C TYR A 192 -16.84 -16.33 2.46
N GLU A 193 -15.77 -17.01 2.10
CA GLU A 193 -14.90 -17.70 3.07
C GLU A 193 -14.18 -16.66 3.93
N LEU A 194 -14.72 -16.44 5.12
CA LEU A 194 -14.15 -15.55 6.10
C LEU A 194 -13.41 -16.33 7.18
N PRO A 195 -12.34 -15.78 7.78
CA PRO A 195 -11.83 -16.29 9.04
C PRO A 195 -12.94 -16.39 10.07
N SER A 196 -12.80 -17.32 11.02
CA SER A 196 -13.79 -17.45 12.09
C SER A 196 -13.84 -16.15 12.92
N ILE A 197 -15.04 -15.57 13.03
CA ILE A 197 -15.29 -14.33 13.79
C ILE A 197 -16.22 -14.70 14.94
N THR A 198 -15.69 -14.74 16.16
CA THR A 198 -16.39 -15.14 17.37
C THR A 198 -16.33 -14.09 18.49
N ASP A 199 -15.39 -13.14 18.38
CA ASP A 199 -15.14 -12.08 19.36
C ASP A 199 -14.48 -10.87 18.69
N ALA A 200 -14.20 -9.83 19.47
CA ALA A 200 -13.57 -8.60 18.98
C ALA A 200 -12.16 -8.81 18.39
N ALA A 201 -11.37 -9.72 18.97
CA ALA A 201 -9.99 -9.96 18.52
C ALA A 201 -9.98 -10.69 17.17
N SER A 202 -10.81 -11.73 17.02
CA SER A 202 -10.96 -12.45 15.74
C SER A 202 -11.60 -11.58 14.66
N LEU A 203 -12.52 -10.67 15.02
CA LEU A 203 -13.05 -9.66 14.10
C LEU A 203 -11.95 -8.72 13.59
N GLN A 204 -11.14 -8.16 14.51
CA GLN A 204 -10.03 -7.26 14.15
C GLN A 204 -9.03 -7.96 13.22
N ALA A 205 -8.66 -9.20 13.52
CA ALA A 205 -7.74 -9.99 12.69
C ALA A 205 -8.33 -10.26 11.28
N ALA A 206 -9.61 -10.65 11.21
CA ALA A 206 -10.30 -10.86 9.94
C ALA A 206 -10.41 -9.56 9.13
N GLN A 207 -10.79 -8.46 9.77
CA GLN A 207 -10.89 -7.16 9.14
C GLN A 207 -9.53 -6.71 8.60
N MET A 208 -8.47 -6.79 9.40
CA MET A 208 -7.10 -6.44 8.98
C MET A 208 -6.67 -7.22 7.73
N ALA A 209 -6.88 -8.55 7.72
CA ALA A 209 -6.51 -9.39 6.58
C ALA A 209 -7.28 -9.02 5.30
N LEU A 210 -8.58 -8.70 5.43
CA LEU A 210 -9.41 -8.31 4.29
C LEU A 210 -9.11 -6.88 3.81
N GLU A 211 -8.77 -5.94 4.72
CA GLU A 211 -8.33 -4.59 4.34
C GLU A 211 -6.99 -4.61 3.57
N LEU A 212 -6.06 -5.50 3.91
CA LEU A 212 -4.84 -5.72 3.13
C LEU A 212 -5.17 -6.25 1.73
N LYS A 213 -6.05 -7.25 1.61
CA LYS A 213 -6.51 -7.76 0.31
C LYS A 213 -7.20 -6.68 -0.53
N LEU A 214 -8.00 -5.82 0.10
CA LEU A 214 -8.60 -4.68 -0.59
C LEU A 214 -7.55 -3.70 -1.09
N LEU A 215 -6.52 -3.40 -0.29
CA LEU A 215 -5.39 -2.58 -0.71
C LEU A 215 -4.69 -3.16 -1.94
N ASP A 216 -4.43 -4.47 -1.96
CA ASP A 216 -3.81 -5.15 -3.10
C ASP A 216 -4.69 -5.07 -4.36
N GLY A 217 -5.99 -5.27 -4.22
CA GLY A 217 -6.95 -5.14 -5.33
C GLY A 217 -7.01 -3.72 -5.90
N LEU A 218 -7.02 -2.69 -5.02
CA LEU A 218 -6.99 -1.28 -5.43
C LEU A 218 -5.66 -0.91 -6.09
N ALA A 219 -4.54 -1.40 -5.56
CA ALA A 219 -3.23 -1.17 -6.15
C ALA A 219 -3.13 -1.78 -7.56
N GLY A 220 -3.63 -2.99 -7.75
CA GLY A 220 -3.75 -3.61 -9.08
C GLY A 220 -4.59 -2.77 -10.04
N ALA A 221 -5.72 -2.23 -9.57
CA ALA A 221 -6.59 -1.39 -10.38
C ALA A 221 -5.90 -0.08 -10.80
N VAL A 222 -5.19 0.59 -9.89
CA VAL A 222 -4.39 1.80 -10.20
C VAL A 222 -3.31 1.48 -11.23
N ALA A 223 -2.57 0.38 -11.05
CA ALA A 223 -1.51 -0.01 -11.97
C ALA A 223 -2.04 -0.30 -13.38
N ALA A 224 -3.23 -0.90 -13.48
CA ALA A 224 -3.84 -1.27 -14.74
C ALA A 224 -4.52 -0.09 -15.45
N ALA A 225 -5.27 0.76 -14.73
CA ALA A 225 -6.08 1.84 -15.30
C ALA A 225 -5.41 3.22 -15.27
N GLY A 226 -4.52 3.47 -14.30
CA GLY A 226 -3.90 4.78 -14.10
C GLY A 226 -4.85 5.86 -13.57
N GLU A 227 -6.01 5.49 -13.04
CA GLU A 227 -7.04 6.45 -12.61
C GLU A 227 -6.75 7.02 -11.22
N LYS A 228 -6.83 8.35 -11.10
CA LYS A 228 -6.52 9.08 -9.84
C LYS A 228 -7.48 8.74 -8.70
N ASP A 229 -8.74 8.43 -8.99
CA ASP A 229 -9.73 8.13 -7.96
C ASP A 229 -9.38 6.86 -7.19
N TRP A 230 -8.92 5.83 -7.90
CA TRP A 230 -8.47 4.58 -7.26
C TRP A 230 -7.15 4.75 -6.50
N LEU A 231 -6.27 5.65 -6.97
CA LEU A 231 -5.05 6.01 -6.24
C LEU A 231 -5.38 6.63 -4.87
N ASN A 232 -6.31 7.57 -4.84
CA ASN A 232 -6.74 8.20 -3.58
C ASN A 232 -7.34 7.16 -2.62
N GLU A 233 -8.13 6.22 -3.14
CA GLU A 233 -8.70 5.14 -2.33
C GLU A 233 -7.61 4.20 -1.79
N ALA A 234 -6.64 3.81 -2.62
CA ALA A 234 -5.51 2.99 -2.19
C ALA A 234 -4.66 3.69 -1.11
N LEU A 235 -4.38 4.99 -1.27
CA LEU A 235 -3.66 5.78 -0.27
C LEU A 235 -4.45 5.92 1.04
N ALA A 236 -5.78 6.08 0.98
CA ALA A 236 -6.63 6.13 2.15
C ALA A 236 -6.73 4.78 2.88
N GLN A 237 -6.50 3.68 2.17
CA GLN A 237 -6.53 2.34 2.73
C GLN A 237 -5.34 2.05 3.64
N VAL A 238 -4.18 2.67 3.39
CA VAL A 238 -2.94 2.48 4.17
C VAL A 238 -3.14 2.74 5.68
N PRO A 239 -3.60 3.92 6.12
CA PRO A 239 -3.81 4.17 7.56
C PRO A 239 -4.91 3.28 8.15
N ARG A 240 -5.90 2.81 7.38
CA ARG A 240 -6.93 1.88 7.86
C ARG A 240 -6.33 0.53 8.25
N VAL A 241 -5.46 -0.02 7.39
CA VAL A 241 -4.71 -1.25 7.69
C VAL A 241 -3.87 -1.09 8.96
N GLN A 242 -3.14 0.03 9.07
CA GLN A 242 -2.28 0.30 10.23
C GLN A 242 -3.08 0.48 11.53
N ALA A 243 -4.25 1.13 11.48
CA ALA A 243 -5.13 1.31 12.64
C ALA A 243 -5.63 -0.03 13.21
N LEU A 244 -5.70 -1.07 12.39
CA LEU A 244 -6.03 -2.44 12.80
C LEU A 244 -4.82 -3.25 13.28
N GLY A 245 -3.63 -2.65 13.33
CA GLY A 245 -2.37 -3.32 13.67
C GLY A 245 -1.71 -4.03 12.50
N GLY A 246 -2.20 -3.81 11.28
CA GLY A 246 -1.61 -4.38 10.07
C GLY A 246 -0.27 -3.76 9.73
N LYS A 247 0.64 -4.59 9.26
CA LYS A 247 1.97 -4.19 8.80
C LYS A 247 1.98 -4.18 7.28
N LEU A 248 2.36 -3.04 6.69
CA LEU A 248 2.44 -2.94 5.24
C LEU A 248 3.69 -3.65 4.73
N PRO A 249 3.57 -4.60 3.77
CA PRO A 249 4.73 -5.23 3.16
C PRO A 249 5.58 -4.19 2.39
N ALA A 250 6.79 -4.56 2.01
CA ALA A 250 7.63 -3.70 1.18
C ALA A 250 7.02 -3.44 -0.21
N TRP A 251 6.15 -4.34 -0.66
CA TRP A 251 5.57 -4.35 -1.99
C TRP A 251 4.03 -4.51 -1.95
N PRO A 252 3.27 -3.52 -1.44
CA PRO A 252 1.81 -3.58 -1.48
C PRO A 252 1.30 -3.68 -2.93
N GLY A 253 0.33 -4.53 -3.16
CA GLY A 253 -0.23 -4.77 -4.49
C GLY A 253 0.46 -5.86 -5.32
N TRP A 254 1.64 -6.32 -4.91
CA TRP A 254 2.26 -7.49 -5.50
C TRP A 254 1.74 -8.75 -4.82
N VAL A 255 0.88 -9.45 -5.53
CA VAL A 255 0.36 -10.74 -5.06
C VAL A 255 1.31 -11.82 -5.55
N ASN A 256 1.97 -12.53 -4.63
CA ASN A 256 2.69 -13.74 -4.97
C ASN A 256 1.65 -14.82 -5.29
N SER A 257 1.55 -15.20 -6.55
CA SER A 257 0.73 -16.33 -7.01
C SER A 257 1.38 -17.66 -6.63
#